data_9f966356125fb55439a440240437dc4b
#
_entry.id   9f966356125fb55439a440240437dc4b
#
_cell.length_a   1.000
_cell.length_b   1.000
_cell.length_c   1.000
_cell.angle_alpha   90.00
_cell.angle_beta   90.00
_cell.angle_gamma   90.00
#
_symmetry.space_group_name_H-M   'P 1'
#
loop_
_entity.id
_entity.type
_entity.pdbx_description
1 polymer ?
#
loop_
_entity_poly.entity_id
_entity_poly.type
_entity_poly.pdbx_seq_one_letter_code
_entity_poly.pdbx_strand_id
1 'polypeptide(L)'
;MQDEKMLEIDHIYPYSRSFDDSYMNKVLVFTKQNQEKLNKTPFEAFGNDSAKWQKIEVLAKNLPTKKQKRILDKNYKDKEQKDFKDRNLNDTRYIARLVLNYTKDYLDFLPLSDDENTKLNDTQKGSKVHVEAKSGMLTSALRHTWGFSTKDRNNHLHHAIDAVIIAYANNSIVKAFSDFKKEQESNSAELYAKKISELDYKNKRKFFEPFSGFRQKVLDKIDEIFVSKPERKKPSGALHEETFRKEEEFYQSYGGKEGVLKALELGKIRKVNGKIVKNGDMFRVDIFKHKKTNKFYAVPIYTMDFALKVLPNKAVARSKKGEIKDWILMDENYEFCFSLYKDSLILIQTKDMQEPEFVYYNAFTSSTVSLIVSKHDNKFETLSKNQKILFKNANEKEVIAKSIGIQNLKVFEKYIVSALGEVTKAEFRQREDFKK
;
A
#
# COMPACT_ATOMS: atom_id res chain seq x y z
N MET A 1 -43.96 3.99 -18.62
CA MET A 1 -43.40 2.96 -17.72
C MET A 1 -43.45 1.53 -18.30
N GLN A 2 -43.49 1.31 -19.59
CA GLN A 2 -43.47 -0.04 -20.20
C GLN A 2 -42.09 -0.42 -20.80
N ASP A 3 -41.12 0.50 -20.80
CA ASP A 3 -39.89 0.35 -21.60
C ASP A 3 -38.63 -0.02 -20.82
N GLU A 4 -38.66 -0.08 -19.46
CA GLU A 4 -37.46 -0.43 -18.67
C GLU A 4 -36.98 -1.87 -18.91
N LYS A 5 -37.84 -2.78 -19.31
CA LYS A 5 -37.47 -4.17 -19.65
C LYS A 5 -36.87 -4.30 -21.06
N MET A 6 -36.83 -3.25 -21.84
CA MET A 6 -36.27 -3.27 -23.19
C MET A 6 -34.84 -2.77 -23.31
N LEU A 7 -34.26 -2.27 -22.23
CA LEU A 7 -32.91 -1.70 -22.21
C LEU A 7 -31.99 -2.46 -21.28
N GLU A 8 -30.77 -2.69 -21.70
CA GLU A 8 -29.70 -3.34 -20.95
C GLU A 8 -28.40 -2.56 -21.05
N ILE A 9 -27.53 -2.73 -20.05
CA ILE A 9 -26.15 -2.23 -20.10
C ILE A 9 -25.31 -3.30 -20.80
N ASP A 10 -24.78 -2.96 -21.95
CA ASP A 10 -23.90 -3.81 -22.74
C ASP A 10 -22.44 -3.38 -22.61
N HIS A 11 -21.53 -4.35 -22.67
CA HIS A 11 -20.09 -4.10 -22.79
C HIS A 11 -19.70 -3.95 -24.25
N ILE A 12 -19.19 -2.78 -24.66
CA ILE A 12 -18.75 -2.51 -26.04
C ILE A 12 -17.76 -3.59 -26.50
N TYR A 13 -16.69 -3.79 -25.75
CA TYR A 13 -15.83 -4.96 -25.84
C TYR A 13 -16.37 -6.02 -24.88
N PRO A 14 -16.68 -7.24 -25.34
CA PRO A 14 -17.21 -8.28 -24.48
C PRO A 14 -16.40 -8.47 -23.20
N TYR A 15 -17.09 -8.61 -22.07
CA TYR A 15 -16.41 -8.74 -20.78
C TYR A 15 -15.57 -10.02 -20.70
N SER A 16 -16.03 -11.10 -21.33
CA SER A 16 -15.29 -12.37 -21.46
C SER A 16 -13.92 -12.22 -22.15
N ARG A 17 -13.75 -11.22 -23.01
CA ARG A 17 -12.54 -10.99 -23.79
C ARG A 17 -11.68 -9.84 -23.23
N SER A 18 -12.31 -8.81 -22.69
CA SER A 18 -11.64 -7.59 -22.24
C SER A 18 -11.38 -7.52 -20.74
N PHE A 19 -12.20 -8.19 -19.93
CA PHE A 19 -12.32 -8.05 -18.47
C PHE A 19 -12.49 -6.58 -18.02
N ASP A 20 -12.90 -5.70 -18.95
CA ASP A 20 -13.05 -4.27 -18.70
C ASP A 20 -14.51 -3.94 -18.33
N ASP A 21 -14.74 -3.74 -17.01
CA ASP A 21 -16.04 -3.33 -16.46
C ASP A 21 -16.16 -1.80 -16.27
N SER A 22 -15.24 -1.03 -16.86
CA SER A 22 -15.26 0.44 -16.74
C SER A 22 -16.47 1.08 -17.44
N TYR A 23 -16.90 2.25 -16.93
CA TYR A 23 -17.95 3.05 -17.56
C TYR A 23 -17.67 3.32 -19.04
N MET A 24 -16.41 3.44 -19.44
CA MET A 24 -16.02 3.69 -20.83
C MET A 24 -16.21 2.46 -21.74
N ASN A 25 -16.42 1.27 -21.15
CA ASN A 25 -16.75 0.06 -21.90
C ASN A 25 -18.23 -0.32 -21.82
N LYS A 26 -19.09 0.53 -21.26
CA LYS A 26 -20.53 0.27 -21.09
C LYS A 26 -21.37 1.24 -21.91
N VAL A 27 -22.39 0.73 -22.55
CA VAL A 27 -23.42 1.51 -23.27
C VAL A 27 -24.79 0.97 -22.92
N LEU A 28 -25.80 1.84 -23.00
CA LEU A 28 -27.18 1.44 -22.87
C LEU A 28 -27.69 1.07 -24.28
N VAL A 29 -28.23 -0.12 -24.43
CA VAL A 29 -28.70 -0.67 -25.68
C VAL A 29 -30.05 -1.38 -25.49
N PHE A 30 -30.78 -1.61 -26.57
CA PHE A 30 -31.97 -2.46 -26.50
C PHE A 30 -31.57 -3.92 -26.22
N THR A 31 -32.30 -4.59 -25.33
CA THR A 31 -32.07 -5.97 -24.93
C THR A 31 -31.94 -6.90 -26.15
N LYS A 32 -32.80 -6.73 -27.19
CA LYS A 32 -32.73 -7.49 -28.44
C LYS A 32 -31.35 -7.35 -29.12
N GLN A 33 -30.81 -6.13 -29.18
CA GLN A 33 -29.51 -5.87 -29.82
C GLN A 33 -28.35 -6.42 -29.01
N ASN A 34 -28.42 -6.37 -27.68
CA ASN A 34 -27.46 -7.00 -26.82
C ASN A 34 -27.43 -8.52 -27.05
N GLN A 35 -28.58 -9.14 -27.13
CA GLN A 35 -28.72 -10.58 -27.39
C GLN A 35 -28.27 -10.99 -28.81
N GLU A 36 -28.39 -10.14 -29.80
CA GLU A 36 -27.81 -10.35 -31.14
C GLU A 36 -26.28 -10.23 -31.13
N LYS A 37 -25.74 -9.32 -30.34
CA LYS A 37 -24.30 -9.05 -30.27
C LYS A 37 -23.53 -10.17 -29.54
N LEU A 38 -24.08 -10.68 -28.43
CA LEU A 38 -23.43 -11.68 -27.56
C LEU A 38 -21.99 -11.26 -27.19
N ASN A 39 -21.03 -12.18 -27.32
CA ASN A 39 -19.61 -12.01 -27.02
C ASN A 39 -18.80 -11.43 -28.21
N LYS A 40 -19.45 -10.73 -29.12
CA LYS A 40 -18.82 -10.07 -30.27
C LYS A 40 -18.64 -8.56 -29.99
N THR A 41 -17.68 -7.95 -30.67
CA THR A 41 -17.63 -6.48 -30.72
C THR A 41 -18.78 -5.94 -31.60
N PRO A 42 -19.13 -4.66 -31.50
CA PRO A 42 -20.17 -4.08 -32.37
C PRO A 42 -19.87 -4.30 -33.86
N PHE A 43 -18.60 -4.19 -34.27
CA PHE A 43 -18.24 -4.41 -35.69
C PHE A 43 -18.31 -5.89 -36.08
N GLU A 44 -17.88 -6.80 -35.23
CA GLU A 44 -18.00 -8.26 -35.48
C GLU A 44 -19.48 -8.73 -35.58
N ALA A 45 -20.36 -8.06 -34.82
CA ALA A 45 -21.78 -8.41 -34.82
C ALA A 45 -22.57 -7.78 -36.00
N PHE A 46 -22.29 -6.51 -36.30
CA PHE A 46 -23.14 -5.70 -37.18
C PHE A 46 -22.41 -5.10 -38.39
N GLY A 47 -21.08 -5.26 -38.49
CA GLY A 47 -20.26 -4.63 -39.53
C GLY A 47 -20.58 -5.12 -40.96
N ASN A 48 -21.13 -6.33 -41.11
CA ASN A 48 -21.53 -6.88 -42.39
C ASN A 48 -22.91 -6.37 -42.88
N ASP A 49 -23.72 -5.76 -42.01
CA ASP A 49 -24.98 -5.12 -42.34
C ASP A 49 -24.74 -3.62 -42.47
N SER A 50 -24.55 -3.15 -43.70
CA SER A 50 -24.22 -1.75 -43.97
C SER A 50 -25.29 -0.76 -43.46
N ALA A 51 -26.56 -1.12 -43.47
CA ALA A 51 -27.62 -0.26 -42.98
C ALA A 51 -27.64 -0.15 -41.46
N LYS A 52 -27.42 -1.26 -40.75
CA LYS A 52 -27.28 -1.25 -39.29
C LYS A 52 -25.98 -0.52 -38.87
N TRP A 53 -24.89 -0.76 -39.59
CA TRP A 53 -23.59 -0.16 -39.27
C TRP A 53 -23.61 1.37 -39.42
N GLN A 54 -24.18 1.91 -40.48
CA GLN A 54 -24.33 3.35 -40.65
C GLN A 54 -25.12 4.00 -39.52
N LYS A 55 -26.21 3.35 -39.04
CA LYS A 55 -26.94 3.83 -37.86
C LYS A 55 -26.09 3.85 -36.62
N ILE A 56 -25.28 2.83 -36.39
CA ILE A 56 -24.35 2.75 -35.25
C ILE A 56 -23.30 3.86 -35.36
N GLU A 57 -22.74 4.13 -36.54
CA GLU A 57 -21.78 5.22 -36.76
C GLU A 57 -22.36 6.60 -36.45
N VAL A 58 -23.61 6.84 -36.84
CA VAL A 58 -24.30 8.10 -36.53
C VAL A 58 -24.56 8.26 -35.03
N LEU A 59 -25.05 7.21 -34.35
CA LEU A 59 -25.34 7.25 -32.93
C LEU A 59 -24.05 7.37 -32.10
N ALA A 60 -22.98 6.71 -32.51
CA ALA A 60 -21.71 6.75 -31.84
C ALA A 60 -21.08 8.16 -31.78
N LYS A 61 -21.38 9.05 -32.77
CA LYS A 61 -20.90 10.44 -32.78
C LYS A 61 -21.34 11.24 -31.57
N ASN A 62 -22.49 10.90 -30.99
CA ASN A 62 -23.03 11.57 -29.80
C ASN A 62 -22.46 11.08 -28.48
N LEU A 63 -21.57 10.08 -28.49
CA LEU A 63 -20.96 9.49 -27.30
C LEU A 63 -19.59 10.10 -27.02
N PRO A 64 -19.11 10.00 -25.76
CA PRO A 64 -17.73 10.40 -25.40
C PRO A 64 -16.70 9.77 -26.33
N THR A 65 -15.69 10.51 -26.75
CA THR A 65 -14.66 10.08 -27.74
C THR A 65 -14.07 8.69 -27.48
N LYS A 66 -13.87 8.33 -26.21
CA LYS A 66 -13.36 6.99 -25.86
C LYS A 66 -14.37 5.87 -26.15
N LYS A 67 -15.65 6.08 -25.89
CA LYS A 67 -16.72 5.12 -26.23
C LYS A 67 -16.89 5.01 -27.72
N GLN A 68 -16.93 6.16 -28.44
CA GLN A 68 -17.00 6.21 -29.89
C GLN A 68 -15.88 5.39 -30.54
N LYS A 69 -14.62 5.60 -30.14
CA LYS A 69 -13.46 4.84 -30.65
C LYS A 69 -13.59 3.33 -30.44
N ARG A 70 -14.19 2.90 -29.31
CA ARG A 70 -14.40 1.48 -29.02
C ARG A 70 -15.51 0.86 -29.85
N ILE A 71 -16.61 1.58 -30.01
CA ILE A 71 -17.76 1.11 -30.83
C ILE A 71 -17.35 0.95 -32.28
N LEU A 72 -16.59 1.89 -32.82
CA LEU A 72 -16.18 1.94 -34.22
C LEU A 72 -14.87 1.15 -34.48
N ASP A 73 -14.37 0.41 -33.50
CA ASP A 73 -13.16 -0.37 -33.65
C ASP A 73 -13.37 -1.62 -34.51
N LYS A 74 -12.78 -1.60 -35.70
CA LYS A 74 -12.84 -2.70 -36.68
C LYS A 74 -11.82 -3.80 -36.46
N ASN A 75 -10.78 -3.54 -35.64
CA ASN A 75 -9.59 -4.40 -35.53
C ASN A 75 -9.32 -4.87 -34.09
N TYR A 76 -10.39 -5.16 -33.35
CA TYR A 76 -10.23 -5.53 -31.94
C TYR A 76 -9.37 -6.78 -31.71
N LYS A 77 -9.46 -7.79 -32.58
CA LYS A 77 -8.67 -9.03 -32.45
C LYS A 77 -7.16 -8.80 -32.46
N ASP A 78 -6.69 -7.84 -33.24
CA ASP A 78 -5.27 -7.49 -33.28
C ASP A 78 -4.80 -6.73 -32.05
N LYS A 79 -5.73 -6.16 -31.27
CA LYS A 79 -5.45 -5.40 -30.06
C LYS A 79 -5.41 -6.26 -28.80
N GLU A 80 -6.05 -7.42 -28.79
CA GLU A 80 -6.00 -8.35 -27.64
C GLU A 80 -4.56 -8.67 -27.22
N GLN A 81 -3.63 -8.74 -28.16
CA GLN A 81 -2.20 -8.97 -27.92
C GLN A 81 -1.38 -7.67 -27.70
N LYS A 82 -1.78 -6.54 -28.29
CA LYS A 82 -1.04 -5.26 -28.21
C LYS A 82 -1.47 -4.39 -27.03
N ASP A 83 -2.75 -4.33 -26.71
CA ASP A 83 -3.31 -3.44 -25.67
C ASP A 83 -2.94 -3.86 -24.22
N PHE A 84 -2.44 -5.06 -24.03
CA PHE A 84 -1.83 -5.47 -22.75
C PHE A 84 -0.60 -4.60 -22.43
N LYS A 85 0.04 -4.03 -23.43
CA LYS A 85 1.25 -3.19 -23.28
C LYS A 85 0.96 -1.74 -22.91
N ASP A 86 -0.27 -1.21 -23.16
CA ASP A 86 -0.48 0.25 -23.22
C ASP A 86 -1.39 0.87 -22.16
N ARG A 87 -1.99 0.09 -21.24
CA ARG A 87 -3.03 0.60 -20.35
C ARG A 87 -2.73 0.49 -18.88
N ASN A 88 -1.75 1.18 -18.32
CA ASN A 88 -1.80 1.46 -16.88
C ASN A 88 -0.94 2.64 -16.47
N LEU A 89 -1.33 3.26 -15.37
CA LEU A 89 -0.65 4.37 -14.69
C LEU A 89 0.87 4.23 -14.78
N ASN A 90 1.53 5.24 -15.28
CA ASN A 90 2.91 5.22 -15.75
C ASN A 90 3.91 4.54 -14.81
N ASP A 91 3.81 4.77 -13.50
CA ASP A 91 4.81 4.24 -12.56
C ASP A 91 4.66 2.74 -12.27
N THR A 92 3.44 2.26 -12.00
CA THR A 92 3.20 0.82 -11.75
C THR A 92 3.50 -0.02 -12.99
N ARG A 93 3.21 0.51 -14.17
CA ARG A 93 3.52 -0.11 -15.45
C ARG A 93 5.03 -0.20 -15.68
N TYR A 94 5.76 0.87 -15.40
CA TYR A 94 7.21 0.90 -15.50
C TYR A 94 7.85 -0.13 -14.57
N ILE A 95 7.45 -0.18 -13.31
CA ILE A 95 7.96 -1.13 -12.32
C ILE A 95 7.63 -2.57 -12.73
N ALA A 96 6.40 -2.86 -13.12
CA ALA A 96 6.00 -4.20 -13.57
C ALA A 96 6.79 -4.68 -14.78
N ARG A 97 7.07 -3.78 -15.74
CA ARG A 97 7.89 -4.09 -16.91
C ARG A 97 9.35 -4.29 -16.55
N LEU A 98 9.88 -3.44 -15.66
CA LEU A 98 11.26 -3.56 -15.19
C LEU A 98 11.48 -4.90 -14.49
N VAL A 99 10.60 -5.27 -13.55
CA VAL A 99 10.68 -6.55 -12.83
C VAL A 99 10.51 -7.73 -13.79
N LEU A 100 9.58 -7.66 -14.74
CA LEU A 100 9.38 -8.71 -15.75
C LEU A 100 10.67 -8.94 -16.56
N ASN A 101 11.28 -7.87 -17.06
CA ASN A 101 12.52 -7.96 -17.85
C ASN A 101 13.68 -8.46 -16.98
N TYR A 102 13.86 -7.86 -15.79
CA TYR A 102 14.89 -8.29 -14.85
C TYR A 102 14.79 -9.79 -14.52
N THR A 103 13.58 -10.27 -14.21
CA THR A 103 13.35 -11.67 -13.87
C THR A 103 13.66 -12.60 -15.06
N LYS A 104 13.33 -12.18 -16.29
CA LYS A 104 13.63 -12.95 -17.52
C LYS A 104 15.11 -12.99 -17.85
N ASP A 105 15.81 -11.88 -17.63
CA ASP A 105 17.17 -11.68 -18.11
C ASP A 105 18.23 -12.19 -17.11
N TYR A 106 17.89 -12.21 -15.81
CA TYR A 106 18.87 -12.46 -14.74
C TYR A 106 18.57 -13.67 -13.85
N LEU A 107 17.39 -14.31 -13.98
CA LEU A 107 17.10 -15.53 -13.24
C LEU A 107 17.20 -16.76 -14.13
N ASP A 108 17.92 -17.77 -13.63
CA ASP A 108 17.98 -19.09 -14.26
C ASP A 108 16.76 -19.91 -13.85
N PHE A 109 16.00 -20.38 -14.82
CA PHE A 109 14.85 -21.23 -14.62
C PHE A 109 15.16 -22.66 -14.98
N LEU A 110 14.66 -23.60 -14.18
CA LEU A 110 14.71 -25.00 -14.54
C LEU A 110 13.97 -25.24 -15.87
N PRO A 111 14.43 -26.17 -16.71
CA PRO A 111 13.71 -26.53 -17.93
C PRO A 111 12.32 -27.03 -17.57
N LEU A 112 11.32 -26.71 -18.41
CA LEU A 112 9.98 -27.25 -18.26
C LEU A 112 10.00 -28.76 -18.34
N SER A 113 9.20 -29.43 -17.54
CA SER A 113 9.02 -30.88 -17.62
C SER A 113 8.41 -31.27 -18.97
N ASP A 114 8.61 -32.53 -19.41
CA ASP A 114 8.04 -33.03 -20.66
C ASP A 114 6.53 -32.90 -20.70
N ASP A 115 5.86 -33.10 -19.57
CA ASP A 115 4.41 -32.94 -19.43
C ASP A 115 3.96 -31.48 -19.59
N GLU A 116 4.76 -30.53 -19.20
CA GLU A 116 4.48 -29.09 -19.38
C GLU A 116 4.76 -28.67 -20.83
N ASN A 117 5.81 -29.20 -21.45
CA ASN A 117 6.14 -28.94 -22.86
C ASN A 117 5.09 -29.48 -23.81
N THR A 118 4.46 -30.62 -23.51
CA THR A 118 3.38 -31.19 -24.34
C THR A 118 2.09 -30.39 -24.29
N LYS A 119 1.88 -29.60 -23.25
CA LYS A 119 0.71 -28.72 -23.09
C LYS A 119 0.88 -27.36 -23.77
N LEU A 120 2.08 -27.04 -24.27
CA LEU A 120 2.36 -25.80 -24.97
C LEU A 120 2.00 -25.95 -26.47
N ASN A 121 1.35 -24.93 -27.02
CA ASN A 121 1.13 -24.86 -28.47
C ASN A 121 2.45 -24.52 -29.20
N ASP A 122 2.51 -24.74 -30.50
CA ASP A 122 3.75 -24.59 -31.28
C ASP A 122 4.37 -23.19 -31.24
N THR A 123 3.57 -22.15 -31.02
CA THR A 123 4.04 -20.76 -30.79
C THR A 123 4.66 -20.55 -29.41
N GLN A 124 4.38 -21.41 -28.44
CA GLN A 124 4.91 -21.33 -27.08
C GLN A 124 6.13 -22.21 -26.85
N LYS A 125 6.30 -23.28 -27.64
CA LYS A 125 7.44 -24.23 -27.53
C LYS A 125 8.82 -23.60 -27.75
N GLY A 126 8.89 -22.45 -28.44
CA GLY A 126 10.14 -21.73 -28.70
C GLY A 126 10.50 -20.64 -27.64
N SER A 127 9.58 -20.27 -26.76
CA SER A 127 9.85 -19.30 -25.70
C SER A 127 9.47 -19.91 -24.35
N LYS A 128 10.47 -20.23 -23.52
CA LYS A 128 10.27 -20.64 -22.14
C LYS A 128 9.53 -19.53 -21.40
N VAL A 129 8.23 -19.66 -21.18
CA VAL A 129 7.42 -18.65 -20.50
C VAL A 129 7.36 -18.98 -19.00
N HIS A 130 8.49 -18.78 -18.30
CA HIS A 130 8.55 -18.92 -16.86
C HIS A 130 7.99 -17.71 -16.11
N VAL A 131 7.94 -16.56 -16.78
CA VAL A 131 7.56 -15.29 -16.17
C VAL A 131 6.53 -14.60 -17.05
N GLU A 132 5.37 -14.33 -16.47
CA GLU A 132 4.26 -13.64 -17.13
C GLU A 132 3.77 -12.45 -16.30
N ALA A 133 3.39 -11.37 -16.98
CA ALA A 133 2.69 -10.26 -16.37
C ALA A 133 1.18 -10.39 -16.62
N LYS A 134 0.38 -10.34 -15.59
CA LYS A 134 -1.09 -10.38 -15.69
C LYS A 134 -1.69 -8.98 -15.61
N SER A 135 -2.80 -8.74 -16.32
CA SER A 135 -3.44 -7.42 -16.30
C SER A 135 -4.16 -7.16 -14.97
N GLY A 136 -4.14 -5.91 -14.52
CA GLY A 136 -4.89 -5.50 -13.33
C GLY A 136 -6.40 -5.69 -13.48
N MET A 137 -6.93 -5.67 -14.70
CA MET A 137 -8.35 -5.94 -14.98
C MET A 137 -8.68 -7.41 -14.73
N LEU A 138 -7.85 -8.35 -15.21
CA LEU A 138 -8.00 -9.78 -14.93
C LEU A 138 -7.93 -10.05 -13.42
N THR A 139 -6.94 -9.48 -12.72
CA THR A 139 -6.81 -9.63 -11.25
C THR A 139 -8.06 -9.11 -10.54
N SER A 140 -8.59 -7.97 -10.96
CA SER A 140 -9.83 -7.41 -10.41
C SER A 140 -11.04 -8.27 -10.69
N ALA A 141 -11.14 -8.82 -11.89
CA ALA A 141 -12.24 -9.68 -12.29
C ALA A 141 -12.25 -11.00 -11.50
N LEU A 142 -11.10 -11.66 -11.37
CA LEU A 142 -10.95 -12.89 -10.56
C LEU A 142 -11.20 -12.60 -9.08
N ARG A 143 -10.67 -11.51 -8.55
CA ARG A 143 -10.90 -11.08 -7.17
C ARG A 143 -12.40 -10.97 -6.85
N HIS A 144 -13.15 -10.29 -7.71
CA HIS A 144 -14.59 -10.15 -7.54
C HIS A 144 -15.32 -11.50 -7.67
N THR A 145 -14.94 -12.31 -8.66
CA THR A 145 -15.59 -13.58 -8.93
C THR A 145 -15.35 -14.62 -7.83
N TRP A 146 -14.17 -14.62 -7.20
CA TRP A 146 -13.86 -15.44 -6.03
C TRP A 146 -14.38 -14.83 -4.69
N GLY A 147 -15.13 -13.73 -4.76
CA GLY A 147 -15.84 -13.16 -3.62
C GLY A 147 -14.97 -12.37 -2.62
N PHE A 148 -13.78 -11.94 -3.02
CA PHE A 148 -13.00 -11.03 -2.20
C PHE A 148 -13.57 -9.61 -2.26
N SER A 149 -13.52 -8.90 -1.12
CA SER A 149 -14.00 -7.52 -1.02
C SER A 149 -13.29 -6.56 -1.97
N THR A 150 -13.89 -5.41 -2.23
CA THR A 150 -13.24 -4.28 -2.90
C THR A 150 -11.96 -3.87 -2.18
N LYS A 151 -11.01 -3.29 -2.90
CA LYS A 151 -9.73 -2.87 -2.33
C LYS A 151 -9.93 -1.81 -1.26
N ASP A 152 -9.58 -2.13 -0.03
CA ASP A 152 -9.42 -1.15 1.02
C ASP A 152 -8.06 -0.45 0.85
N ARG A 153 -8.07 0.82 0.52
CA ARG A 153 -6.84 1.60 0.29
C ARG A 153 -6.26 2.22 1.57
N ASN A 154 -6.93 2.04 2.71
CA ASN A 154 -6.44 2.53 3.99
C ASN A 154 -5.36 1.63 4.60
N ASN A 155 -5.19 0.41 4.05
CA ASN A 155 -4.15 -0.53 4.43
C ASN A 155 -3.50 -1.17 3.19
N HIS A 156 -2.44 -1.95 3.41
CA HIS A 156 -1.69 -2.63 2.35
C HIS A 156 -2.06 -4.11 2.16
N LEU A 157 -2.97 -4.67 2.95
CA LEU A 157 -3.35 -6.10 2.90
C LEU A 157 -3.95 -6.50 1.55
N HIS A 158 -4.58 -5.56 0.85
CA HIS A 158 -5.11 -5.81 -0.49
C HIS A 158 -4.03 -6.22 -1.51
N HIS A 159 -2.76 -5.85 -1.31
CA HIS A 159 -1.65 -6.31 -2.16
C HIS A 159 -1.36 -7.80 -1.97
N ALA A 160 -1.49 -8.32 -0.75
CA ALA A 160 -1.33 -9.75 -0.48
C ALA A 160 -2.44 -10.57 -1.15
N ILE A 161 -3.70 -10.11 -1.08
CA ILE A 161 -4.82 -10.74 -1.81
C ILE A 161 -4.55 -10.73 -3.32
N ASP A 162 -4.13 -9.59 -3.88
CA ASP A 162 -3.82 -9.49 -5.32
C ASP A 162 -2.67 -10.43 -5.71
N ALA A 163 -1.63 -10.57 -4.87
CA ALA A 163 -0.52 -11.49 -5.10
C ALA A 163 -0.97 -12.95 -5.16
N VAL A 164 -1.83 -13.37 -4.22
CA VAL A 164 -2.41 -14.73 -4.24
C VAL A 164 -3.25 -14.94 -5.50
N ILE A 165 -4.10 -13.99 -5.88
CA ILE A 165 -4.92 -14.09 -7.10
C ILE A 165 -4.03 -14.22 -8.34
N ILE A 166 -2.94 -13.43 -8.44
CA ILE A 166 -2.00 -13.49 -9.56
C ILE A 166 -1.29 -14.85 -9.59
N ALA A 167 -0.89 -15.40 -8.45
CA ALA A 167 -0.23 -16.69 -8.36
C ALA A 167 -1.13 -17.84 -8.90
N TYR A 168 -2.44 -17.75 -8.68
CA TYR A 168 -3.39 -18.72 -9.23
C TYR A 168 -3.89 -18.39 -10.64
N ALA A 169 -3.64 -17.20 -11.17
CA ALA A 169 -4.06 -16.78 -12.51
C ALA A 169 -3.16 -17.36 -13.61
N ASN A 170 -2.93 -18.66 -13.61
CA ASN A 170 -2.22 -19.35 -14.69
C ASN A 170 -3.09 -19.39 -15.98
N ASN A 171 -2.50 -19.76 -17.10
CA ASN A 171 -3.16 -19.73 -18.40
C ASN A 171 -4.39 -20.63 -18.48
N SER A 172 -4.38 -21.77 -17.77
CA SER A 172 -5.53 -22.67 -17.68
C SER A 172 -6.73 -22.02 -16.98
N ILE A 173 -6.49 -21.38 -15.82
CA ILE A 173 -7.55 -20.65 -15.08
C ILE A 173 -8.03 -19.44 -15.88
N VAL A 174 -7.12 -18.70 -16.53
CA VAL A 174 -7.51 -17.56 -17.37
C VAL A 174 -8.41 -17.99 -18.52
N LYS A 175 -8.06 -19.10 -19.20
CA LYS A 175 -8.90 -19.68 -20.25
C LYS A 175 -10.26 -20.13 -19.72
N ALA A 176 -10.28 -20.91 -18.65
CA ALA A 176 -11.51 -21.37 -18.02
C ALA A 176 -12.39 -20.20 -17.57
N PHE A 177 -11.79 -19.11 -17.07
CA PHE A 177 -12.51 -17.90 -16.69
C PHE A 177 -13.10 -17.17 -17.90
N SER A 178 -12.34 -17.08 -19.00
CA SER A 178 -12.87 -16.54 -20.26
C SER A 178 -14.06 -17.33 -20.79
N ASP A 179 -13.92 -18.68 -20.81
CA ASP A 179 -15.00 -19.57 -21.24
C ASP A 179 -16.22 -19.48 -20.34
N PHE A 180 -16.01 -19.42 -19.02
CA PHE A 180 -17.09 -19.18 -18.05
C PHE A 180 -17.83 -17.85 -18.30
N LYS A 181 -17.11 -16.75 -18.57
CA LYS A 181 -17.74 -15.47 -18.87
C LYS A 181 -18.49 -15.48 -20.20
N LYS A 182 -17.95 -16.16 -21.21
CA LYS A 182 -18.63 -16.39 -22.48
C LYS A 182 -19.93 -17.18 -22.30
N GLU A 183 -19.89 -18.22 -21.48
CA GLU A 183 -21.08 -19.01 -21.14
C GLU A 183 -22.11 -18.20 -20.36
N GLN A 184 -21.68 -17.32 -19.45
CA GLN A 184 -22.57 -16.39 -18.73
C GLN A 184 -23.30 -15.45 -19.70
N GLU A 185 -22.62 -14.90 -20.70
CA GLU A 185 -23.22 -14.08 -21.74
C GLU A 185 -24.28 -14.86 -22.55
N SER A 186 -23.98 -16.12 -22.89
CA SER A 186 -24.92 -17.02 -23.57
C SER A 186 -26.11 -17.43 -22.70
N ASN A 187 -25.86 -17.77 -21.42
CA ASN A 187 -26.92 -18.13 -20.47
C ASN A 187 -27.86 -16.95 -20.18
N SER A 188 -27.36 -15.71 -20.22
CA SER A 188 -28.17 -14.51 -20.11
C SER A 188 -29.14 -14.40 -21.30
N ALA A 189 -28.67 -14.71 -22.52
CA ALA A 189 -29.52 -14.75 -23.71
C ALA A 189 -30.58 -15.85 -23.63
N GLU A 190 -30.21 -17.04 -23.14
CA GLU A 190 -31.14 -18.15 -22.97
C GLU A 190 -32.22 -17.87 -21.92
N LEU A 191 -31.86 -17.18 -20.81
CA LEU A 191 -32.84 -16.74 -19.81
C LEU A 191 -33.81 -15.72 -20.40
N TYR A 192 -33.29 -14.72 -21.14
CA TYR A 192 -34.11 -13.75 -21.83
C TYR A 192 -35.08 -14.42 -22.82
N ALA A 193 -34.61 -15.41 -23.57
CA ALA A 193 -35.42 -16.20 -24.48
C ALA A 193 -36.34 -17.24 -23.78
N LYS A 194 -36.36 -17.29 -22.42
CA LYS A 194 -37.06 -18.23 -21.57
C LYS A 194 -36.69 -19.71 -21.86
N LYS A 195 -35.46 -19.94 -22.31
CA LYS A 195 -34.92 -21.33 -22.54
C LYS A 195 -34.38 -21.98 -21.30
N ILE A 196 -34.02 -21.23 -20.28
CA ILE A 196 -33.58 -21.72 -18.97
C ILE A 196 -34.37 -21.01 -17.85
N SER A 197 -34.46 -21.68 -16.69
CA SER A 197 -35.07 -21.09 -15.50
C SER A 197 -34.13 -20.09 -14.80
N GLU A 198 -34.72 -19.19 -13.99
CA GLU A 198 -33.93 -18.27 -13.13
C GLU A 198 -33.03 -19.02 -12.13
N LEU A 199 -33.49 -20.18 -11.64
CA LEU A 199 -32.73 -21.01 -10.71
C LEU A 199 -31.49 -21.60 -11.39
N ASP A 200 -31.66 -22.15 -12.60
CA ASP A 200 -30.55 -22.71 -13.37
C ASP A 200 -29.54 -21.62 -13.76
N TYR A 201 -30.03 -20.44 -14.14
CA TYR A 201 -29.19 -19.29 -14.40
C TYR A 201 -28.34 -18.89 -13.17
N LYS A 202 -28.95 -18.83 -11.97
CA LYS A 202 -28.23 -18.55 -10.72
C LYS A 202 -27.18 -19.60 -10.40
N ASN A 203 -27.50 -20.86 -10.59
CA ASN A 203 -26.56 -21.97 -10.34
C ASN A 203 -25.35 -21.94 -11.28
N LYS A 204 -25.57 -21.61 -12.55
CA LYS A 204 -24.51 -21.48 -13.57
C LYS A 204 -23.63 -20.23 -13.39
N ARG A 205 -23.91 -19.33 -12.44
CA ARG A 205 -23.12 -18.11 -12.19
C ARG A 205 -21.93 -18.29 -11.26
N LYS A 206 -21.69 -19.49 -10.75
CA LYS A 206 -20.56 -19.74 -9.84
C LYS A 206 -19.33 -20.20 -10.63
N PHE A 207 -18.25 -19.46 -10.56
CA PHE A 207 -16.95 -19.89 -11.04
C PHE A 207 -16.26 -20.72 -9.94
N PHE A 208 -15.53 -21.75 -10.32
CA PHE A 208 -14.86 -22.63 -9.36
C PHE A 208 -13.72 -21.88 -8.62
N GLU A 209 -13.53 -22.25 -7.38
CA GLU A 209 -12.34 -21.83 -6.60
C GLU A 209 -11.14 -22.70 -7.01
N PRO A 210 -9.89 -22.18 -6.92
CA PRO A 210 -8.69 -22.97 -7.22
C PRO A 210 -8.59 -24.29 -6.45
N PHE A 211 -9.14 -24.30 -5.23
CA PHE A 211 -9.36 -25.48 -4.39
C PHE A 211 -10.48 -25.19 -3.38
N SER A 212 -11.04 -26.25 -2.79
CA SER A 212 -12.15 -26.11 -1.84
C SER A 212 -11.76 -25.26 -0.63
N GLY A 213 -12.57 -24.24 -0.32
CA GLY A 213 -12.35 -23.29 0.77
C GLY A 213 -11.22 -22.29 0.52
N PHE A 214 -10.82 -22.08 -0.73
CA PHE A 214 -9.76 -21.15 -1.12
C PHE A 214 -9.95 -19.76 -0.50
N ARG A 215 -11.14 -19.18 -0.69
CA ARG A 215 -11.44 -17.83 -0.16
C ARG A 215 -11.24 -17.75 1.34
N GLN A 216 -11.78 -18.69 2.11
CA GLN A 216 -11.68 -18.69 3.56
C GLN A 216 -10.24 -18.84 4.03
N LYS A 217 -9.50 -19.80 3.47
CA LYS A 217 -8.06 -19.97 3.81
C LYS A 217 -7.21 -18.74 3.51
N VAL A 218 -7.49 -18.03 2.42
CA VAL A 218 -6.79 -16.80 2.09
C VAL A 218 -7.12 -15.70 3.11
N LEU A 219 -8.40 -15.55 3.48
CA LEU A 219 -8.80 -14.54 4.47
C LEU A 219 -8.18 -14.81 5.84
N ASP A 220 -8.20 -16.07 6.30
CA ASP A 220 -7.59 -16.48 7.57
C ASP A 220 -6.08 -16.13 7.59
N LYS A 221 -5.38 -16.38 6.49
CA LYS A 221 -3.94 -16.06 6.38
C LYS A 221 -3.65 -14.57 6.21
N ILE A 222 -4.55 -13.79 5.62
CA ILE A 222 -4.42 -12.34 5.51
C ILE A 222 -4.42 -11.67 6.88
N ASP A 223 -5.21 -12.18 7.82
CA ASP A 223 -5.28 -11.64 9.18
C ASP A 223 -3.99 -11.89 9.99
N GLU A 224 -3.20 -12.90 9.59
CA GLU A 224 -1.88 -13.20 10.20
C GLU A 224 -0.75 -12.33 9.62
N ILE A 225 -0.96 -11.62 8.51
CA ILE A 225 0.10 -10.86 7.83
C ILE A 225 0.50 -9.63 8.63
N PHE A 226 1.78 -9.51 8.90
CA PHE A 226 2.39 -8.32 9.46
C PHE A 226 2.84 -7.37 8.33
N VAL A 227 2.22 -6.18 8.27
CA VAL A 227 2.56 -5.17 7.24
C VAL A 227 3.85 -4.46 7.62
N SER A 228 4.91 -4.69 6.86
CA SER A 228 6.19 -4.00 7.05
C SER A 228 6.15 -2.58 6.49
N LYS A 229 6.64 -1.62 7.29
CA LYS A 229 6.98 -0.26 6.84
C LYS A 229 8.49 -0.11 6.90
N PRO A 230 9.17 0.20 5.78
CA PRO A 230 10.62 0.40 5.81
C PRO A 230 10.97 1.66 6.58
N GLU A 231 12.00 1.58 7.42
CA GLU A 231 12.53 2.74 8.15
C GLU A 231 13.05 3.82 7.19
N ARG A 232 12.75 5.08 7.48
CA ARG A 232 13.23 6.22 6.70
C ARG A 232 14.61 6.67 7.18
N LYS A 233 15.65 5.93 6.81
CA LYS A 233 17.05 6.21 7.22
C LYS A 233 17.74 7.31 6.41
N LYS A 234 17.15 7.76 5.29
CA LYS A 234 17.71 8.84 4.51
C LYS A 234 17.36 10.18 5.18
N PRO A 235 18.34 11.02 5.54
CA PRO A 235 18.07 12.35 6.06
C PRO A 235 17.35 13.16 4.97
N SER A 236 16.19 13.68 5.34
CA SER A 236 15.34 14.48 4.46
C SER A 236 14.58 15.50 5.31
N GLY A 237 14.20 16.61 4.68
CA GLY A 237 13.48 17.69 5.34
C GLY A 237 14.33 18.93 5.60
N ALA A 238 13.73 19.92 6.26
CA ALA A 238 14.33 21.21 6.51
C ALA A 238 15.47 21.11 7.54
N LEU A 239 16.57 21.81 7.28
CA LEU A 239 17.67 21.95 8.23
C LEU A 239 17.25 22.78 9.45
N HIS A 240 16.47 23.82 9.23
CA HIS A 240 15.91 24.73 10.25
C HIS A 240 14.56 25.27 9.78
N GLU A 241 13.80 25.88 10.70
CA GLU A 241 12.59 26.61 10.32
C GLU A 241 12.96 27.81 9.43
N GLU A 242 12.06 28.23 8.55
CA GLU A 242 12.29 29.33 7.58
C GLU A 242 12.43 30.69 8.26
N THR A 243 11.89 30.88 9.48
CA THR A 243 11.86 32.12 10.17
C THR A 243 13.17 32.41 10.91
N PHE A 244 13.92 33.41 10.43
CA PHE A 244 15.11 33.95 11.09
C PHE A 244 14.71 35.04 12.05
N ARG A 245 15.16 34.97 13.29
CA ARG A 245 14.82 35.92 14.35
C ARG A 245 16.09 36.50 14.99
N LYS A 246 15.94 37.70 15.60
CA LYS A 246 16.98 38.26 16.42
C LYS A 246 17.10 37.55 17.76
N GLU A 247 18.25 37.57 18.38
CA GLU A 247 18.51 36.88 19.64
C GLU A 247 17.60 37.40 20.76
N GLU A 248 17.29 38.67 20.78
CA GLU A 248 16.45 39.32 21.79
C GLU A 248 15.02 38.78 21.79
N GLU A 249 14.52 38.35 20.64
CA GLU A 249 13.16 37.77 20.51
C GLU A 249 13.00 36.43 21.27
N PHE A 250 14.12 35.79 21.58
CA PHE A 250 14.12 34.53 22.34
C PHE A 250 14.33 34.74 23.84
N TYR A 251 14.70 35.94 24.31
CA TYR A 251 14.98 36.17 25.73
C TYR A 251 13.79 35.85 26.63
N GLN A 252 12.59 36.22 26.23
CA GLN A 252 11.38 35.90 27.00
C GLN A 252 11.14 34.38 27.09
N SER A 253 11.39 33.64 26.00
CA SER A 253 11.12 32.22 25.93
C SER A 253 12.16 31.34 26.65
N TYR A 254 13.39 31.86 26.80
CA TYR A 254 14.52 31.11 27.34
C TYR A 254 15.10 31.69 28.64
N GLY A 255 14.47 32.70 29.24
CA GLY A 255 14.92 33.28 30.51
C GLY A 255 16.11 34.19 30.39
N GLY A 256 16.14 35.03 29.34
CA GLY A 256 17.17 36.03 29.12
C GLY A 256 18.33 35.55 28.23
N LYS A 257 19.39 36.38 28.15
CA LYS A 257 20.55 36.12 27.30
C LYS A 257 21.27 34.82 27.65
N GLU A 258 21.47 34.53 28.94
CA GLU A 258 22.12 33.30 29.39
C GLU A 258 21.33 32.05 29.02
N GLY A 259 20.00 32.12 29.10
CA GLY A 259 19.13 31.03 28.70
C GLY A 259 19.18 30.75 27.18
N VAL A 260 19.30 31.77 26.37
CA VAL A 260 19.50 31.64 24.91
C VAL A 260 20.87 31.04 24.60
N LEU A 261 21.96 31.50 25.27
CA LEU A 261 23.27 30.89 25.09
C LEU A 261 23.28 29.39 25.47
N LYS A 262 22.64 29.04 26.59
CA LYS A 262 22.46 27.64 26.98
C LYS A 262 21.62 26.86 25.97
N ALA A 263 20.57 27.41 25.41
CA ALA A 263 19.74 26.77 24.39
C ALA A 263 20.51 26.57 23.06
N LEU A 264 21.41 27.47 22.69
CA LEU A 264 22.31 27.30 21.56
C LEU A 264 23.32 26.18 21.80
N GLU A 265 23.97 26.15 22.97
CA GLU A 265 24.92 25.13 23.36
C GLU A 265 24.25 23.72 23.36
N LEU A 266 23.01 23.64 23.81
CA LEU A 266 22.24 22.42 23.85
C LEU A 266 21.65 22.02 22.50
N GLY A 267 21.81 22.85 21.47
CA GLY A 267 21.25 22.59 20.15
C GLY A 267 19.72 22.67 20.05
N LYS A 268 19.06 23.35 21.00
CA LYS A 268 17.59 23.61 20.92
C LYS A 268 17.24 24.61 19.85
N ILE A 269 18.11 25.58 19.67
CA ILE A 269 18.06 26.59 18.62
C ILE A 269 19.43 26.66 17.97
N ARG A 270 19.51 27.25 16.80
CA ARG A 270 20.75 27.34 16.02
C ARG A 270 21.04 28.76 15.63
N LYS A 271 22.33 29.10 15.51
CA LYS A 271 22.75 30.37 14.96
C LYS A 271 23.20 30.19 13.52
N VAL A 272 22.51 30.85 12.59
CA VAL A 272 22.77 30.81 11.15
C VAL A 272 22.87 32.26 10.67
N ASN A 273 23.98 32.64 10.04
CA ASN A 273 24.22 33.97 9.53
C ASN A 273 23.93 35.11 10.56
N GLY A 274 24.35 34.91 11.81
CA GLY A 274 24.16 35.87 12.89
C GLY A 274 22.75 35.97 13.49
N LYS A 275 21.77 35.26 12.91
CA LYS A 275 20.38 35.16 13.41
C LYS A 275 20.11 33.81 14.05
N ILE A 276 19.08 33.75 14.88
CA ILE A 276 18.67 32.53 15.54
C ILE A 276 17.47 31.91 14.79
N VAL A 277 17.53 30.59 14.60
CA VAL A 277 16.47 29.78 14.03
C VAL A 277 16.19 28.60 14.93
N LYS A 278 14.96 28.03 14.85
CA LYS A 278 14.64 26.79 15.48
C LYS A 278 15.08 25.62 14.59
N ASN A 279 15.26 24.45 15.21
CA ASN A 279 15.54 23.24 14.46
C ASN A 279 14.42 22.94 13.46
N GLY A 280 14.80 22.44 12.30
CA GLY A 280 13.89 21.84 11.33
C GLY A 280 13.49 20.41 11.69
N ASP A 281 13.52 19.54 10.70
CA ASP A 281 13.08 18.16 10.88
C ASP A 281 14.05 17.32 11.72
N MET A 282 13.46 16.39 12.47
CA MET A 282 14.21 15.42 13.25
C MET A 282 14.58 14.24 12.37
N PHE A 283 15.88 13.93 12.30
CA PHE A 283 16.41 12.84 11.51
C PHE A 283 16.18 11.48 12.19
N ARG A 284 16.58 11.38 13.47
CA ARG A 284 16.43 10.17 14.29
C ARG A 284 16.42 10.51 15.77
N VAL A 285 16.09 9.52 16.58
CA VAL A 285 16.22 9.62 18.05
C VAL A 285 17.02 8.43 18.53
N ASP A 286 18.09 8.68 19.29
CA ASP A 286 18.91 7.64 19.89
C ASP A 286 18.43 7.35 21.31
N ILE A 287 18.16 6.09 21.61
CA ILE A 287 17.64 5.63 22.88
C ILE A 287 18.77 5.08 23.73
N PHE A 288 18.81 5.55 24.96
CA PHE A 288 19.73 5.13 25.99
C PHE A 288 18.99 4.60 27.21
N LYS A 289 19.62 3.68 27.94
CA LYS A 289 19.10 3.10 29.19
C LYS A 289 20.09 3.37 30.31
N HIS A 290 19.60 3.89 31.42
CA HIS A 290 20.43 4.08 32.60
C HIS A 290 20.68 2.73 33.29
N LYS A 291 21.95 2.35 33.49
CA LYS A 291 22.38 1.02 33.96
C LYS A 291 21.81 0.62 35.35
N LYS A 292 21.69 1.56 36.29
CA LYS A 292 21.18 1.28 37.66
C LYS A 292 19.66 1.34 37.75
N THR A 293 19.02 2.32 37.09
CA THR A 293 17.55 2.58 37.24
C THR A 293 16.72 1.93 36.18
N ASN A 294 17.32 1.37 35.14
CA ASN A 294 16.66 0.80 33.96
C ASN A 294 15.71 1.77 33.22
N LYS A 295 15.81 3.09 33.48
CA LYS A 295 15.00 4.11 32.81
C LYS A 295 15.56 4.46 31.44
N PHE A 296 14.66 4.66 30.48
CA PHE A 296 15.05 5.06 29.13
C PHE A 296 15.14 6.58 28.97
N TYR A 297 16.10 7.00 28.17
CA TYR A 297 16.36 8.39 27.81
C TYR A 297 16.49 8.50 26.29
N ALA A 298 16.14 9.65 25.74
CA ALA A 298 16.16 9.87 24.29
C ALA A 298 16.98 11.10 23.94
N VAL A 299 17.89 10.95 23.01
CA VAL A 299 18.70 12.02 22.44
C VAL A 299 18.17 12.33 21.04
N PRO A 300 17.49 13.46 20.83
CA PRO A 300 17.01 13.87 19.51
C PRO A 300 18.19 14.30 18.64
N ILE A 301 18.16 13.89 17.38
CA ILE A 301 19.13 14.26 16.35
C ILE A 301 18.38 14.88 15.19
N TYR A 302 18.71 16.12 14.89
CA TYR A 302 18.06 16.88 13.83
C TYR A 302 18.82 16.77 12.50
N THR A 303 18.16 17.08 11.42
CA THR A 303 18.78 17.13 10.08
C THR A 303 19.99 18.06 10.03
N MET A 304 19.96 19.16 10.80
CA MET A 304 21.10 20.08 10.95
C MET A 304 22.31 19.40 11.61
N ASP A 305 22.11 18.56 12.64
CA ASP A 305 23.20 17.84 13.31
C ASP A 305 23.89 16.86 12.35
N PHE A 306 23.10 16.20 11.52
CA PHE A 306 23.62 15.33 10.46
C PHE A 306 24.43 16.11 9.42
N ALA A 307 23.92 17.26 8.96
CA ALA A 307 24.61 18.12 7.98
C ALA A 307 25.92 18.68 8.53
N LEU A 308 25.97 19.05 9.81
CA LEU A 308 27.16 19.54 10.50
C LEU A 308 28.11 18.42 10.95
N LYS A 309 27.72 17.16 10.79
CA LYS A 309 28.45 15.98 11.29
C LYS A 309 28.74 16.03 12.82
N VAL A 310 27.80 16.59 13.55
CA VAL A 310 27.86 16.67 15.03
C VAL A 310 26.89 15.64 15.60
N LEU A 311 27.38 14.77 16.47
CA LEU A 311 26.57 13.75 17.15
C LEU A 311 26.18 14.24 18.55
N PRO A 312 24.93 14.73 18.79
CA PRO A 312 24.48 15.16 20.10
C PRO A 312 24.50 14.01 21.10
N ASN A 313 24.86 14.30 22.36
CA ASN A 313 24.97 13.32 23.43
C ASN A 313 24.26 13.75 24.72
N LYS A 314 23.24 14.56 24.61
CA LYS A 314 22.47 15.05 25.77
C LYS A 314 20.97 14.77 25.59
N ALA A 315 20.35 14.19 26.60
CA ALA A 315 18.92 13.89 26.64
C ALA A 315 18.15 14.89 27.51
N VAL A 316 16.90 15.20 27.13
CA VAL A 316 16.02 16.06 27.93
C VAL A 316 15.53 15.29 29.16
N ALA A 317 15.68 15.88 30.35
CA ALA A 317 15.06 15.41 31.57
C ALA A 317 13.96 16.34 32.05
N ARG A 318 12.87 15.78 32.56
CA ARG A 318 11.80 16.57 33.22
C ARG A 318 11.84 16.43 34.72
N SER A 319 11.47 17.52 35.42
CA SER A 319 11.19 17.49 36.84
C SER A 319 9.89 16.74 37.16
N LYS A 320 9.66 16.38 38.43
CA LYS A 320 8.39 15.82 38.90
C LYS A 320 7.19 16.72 38.60
N LYS A 321 7.40 18.04 38.51
CA LYS A 321 6.37 19.03 38.15
C LYS A 321 6.18 19.23 36.62
N GLY A 322 6.88 18.45 35.80
CA GLY A 322 6.76 18.54 34.34
C GLY A 322 7.62 19.66 33.71
N GLU A 323 8.36 20.46 34.47
CA GLU A 323 9.29 21.47 33.97
C GLU A 323 10.49 20.80 33.31
N ILE A 324 10.97 21.37 32.22
CA ILE A 324 12.19 20.89 31.57
C ILE A 324 13.37 21.20 32.46
N LYS A 325 13.97 20.16 33.05
CA LYS A 325 15.26 20.25 33.71
C LYS A 325 16.40 20.28 32.70
N ASP A 326 17.61 20.44 33.21
CA ASP A 326 18.81 20.41 32.41
C ASP A 326 18.88 19.14 31.53
N TRP A 327 19.51 19.30 30.40
CA TRP A 327 19.84 18.18 29.53
C TRP A 327 20.87 17.31 30.21
N ILE A 328 20.58 16.01 30.30
CA ILE A 328 21.47 15.03 30.93
C ILE A 328 22.45 14.52 29.89
N LEU A 329 23.74 14.57 30.22
CA LEU A 329 24.80 13.97 29.41
C LEU A 329 24.66 12.45 29.46
N MET A 330 24.71 11.79 28.33
CA MET A 330 24.76 10.34 28.21
C MET A 330 26.21 9.89 28.40
N ASP A 331 26.62 9.77 29.68
CA ASP A 331 27.92 9.34 30.10
C ASP A 331 28.01 7.79 30.27
N GLU A 332 29.02 7.31 30.94
CA GLU A 332 29.25 5.87 31.20
C GLU A 332 28.15 5.17 32.02
N ASN A 333 27.30 5.93 32.70
CA ASN A 333 26.14 5.39 33.42
C ASN A 333 25.00 5.00 32.51
N TYR A 334 25.07 5.37 31.25
CA TYR A 334 24.05 5.09 30.25
C TYR A 334 24.59 4.17 29.17
N GLU A 335 23.77 3.23 28.77
CA GLU A 335 24.04 2.29 27.70
C GLU A 335 23.19 2.68 26.48
N PHE A 336 23.81 2.74 25.29
CA PHE A 336 23.08 2.91 24.05
C PHE A 336 22.30 1.65 23.71
N CYS A 337 21.00 1.79 23.42
CA CYS A 337 20.14 0.68 23.07
C CYS A 337 19.94 0.57 21.55
N PHE A 338 19.39 1.62 20.95
CA PHE A 338 19.09 1.64 19.51
C PHE A 338 18.73 3.05 19.04
N SER A 339 18.79 3.25 17.72
CA SER A 339 18.29 4.46 17.05
C SER A 339 16.90 4.23 16.46
N LEU A 340 16.00 5.19 16.62
CA LEU A 340 14.67 5.22 16.02
C LEU A 340 14.63 6.20 14.86
N TYR A 341 14.30 5.69 13.70
CA TYR A 341 13.97 6.45 12.50
C TYR A 341 12.46 6.44 12.30
N LYS A 342 11.91 7.39 11.55
CA LYS A 342 10.48 7.35 11.23
C LYS A 342 10.12 6.00 10.62
N ASP A 343 9.01 5.44 11.07
CA ASP A 343 8.52 4.11 10.71
C ASP A 343 9.37 2.92 11.26
N SER A 344 10.28 3.14 12.24
CA SER A 344 10.91 2.03 12.99
C SER A 344 9.86 1.20 13.72
N LEU A 345 9.94 -0.13 13.59
CA LEU A 345 9.11 -1.06 14.36
C LEU A 345 9.66 -1.21 15.78
N ILE A 346 8.80 -1.00 16.76
CA ILE A 346 9.13 -1.11 18.18
C ILE A 346 8.11 -1.96 18.92
N LEU A 347 8.57 -2.69 19.91
CA LEU A 347 7.75 -3.38 20.90
C LEU A 347 7.74 -2.54 22.16
N ILE A 348 6.55 -2.11 22.61
CA ILE A 348 6.39 -1.28 23.81
C ILE A 348 5.38 -1.88 24.78
N GLN A 349 5.63 -1.66 26.08
CA GLN A 349 4.68 -1.96 27.14
C GLN A 349 4.68 -0.84 28.15
N THR A 350 3.53 -0.20 28.35
CA THR A 350 3.33 0.77 29.42
C THR A 350 2.96 0.05 30.73
N LYS A 351 2.90 0.79 31.84
CA LYS A 351 2.51 0.21 33.14
C LYS A 351 1.10 -0.38 33.15
N ASP A 352 0.21 0.22 32.37
CA ASP A 352 -1.22 -0.12 32.33
C ASP A 352 -1.54 -1.29 31.36
N MET A 353 -0.57 -1.72 30.56
CA MET A 353 -0.72 -2.82 29.62
C MET A 353 -0.34 -4.15 30.25
N GLN A 354 -1.11 -5.20 29.95
CA GLN A 354 -0.84 -6.57 30.39
C GLN A 354 0.29 -7.20 29.59
N GLU A 355 0.30 -6.98 28.27
CA GLU A 355 1.28 -7.52 27.32
C GLU A 355 1.86 -6.40 26.45
N PRO A 356 3.09 -6.59 25.94
CA PRO A 356 3.70 -5.64 25.01
C PRO A 356 2.99 -5.67 23.64
N GLU A 357 3.04 -4.56 22.92
CA GLU A 357 2.42 -4.39 21.59
C GLU A 357 3.41 -3.83 20.58
N PHE A 358 3.34 -4.35 19.36
CA PHE A 358 4.08 -3.80 18.23
C PHE A 358 3.43 -2.53 17.70
N VAL A 359 4.25 -1.48 17.57
CA VAL A 359 3.83 -0.19 17.01
C VAL A 359 4.96 0.39 16.17
N TYR A 360 4.61 1.34 15.28
CA TYR A 360 5.60 2.09 14.53
C TYR A 360 5.91 3.42 15.21
N TYR A 361 7.20 3.74 15.34
CA TYR A 361 7.65 5.05 15.76
C TYR A 361 7.33 6.09 14.68
N ASN A 362 6.59 7.15 15.04
CA ASN A 362 6.23 8.22 14.12
C ASN A 362 7.05 9.48 14.37
N ALA A 363 7.11 9.97 15.60
CA ALA A 363 7.83 11.18 15.97
C ALA A 363 8.24 11.16 17.45
N PHE A 364 9.10 12.09 17.83
CA PHE A 364 9.51 12.37 19.20
C PHE A 364 9.28 13.82 19.53
N THR A 365 8.69 14.09 20.69
CA THR A 365 8.50 15.45 21.17
C THR A 365 9.60 15.79 22.16
N SER A 366 10.60 16.54 21.71
CA SER A 366 11.76 16.92 22.52
C SER A 366 11.40 17.68 23.81
N SER A 367 10.27 18.40 23.80
CA SER A 367 9.75 19.10 24.97
C SER A 367 9.09 18.19 26.01
N THR A 368 8.62 17.00 25.63
CA THR A 368 7.84 16.12 26.50
C THR A 368 8.49 14.79 26.80
N VAL A 369 9.66 14.50 26.26
CA VAL A 369 10.36 13.20 26.42
C VAL A 369 9.40 12.05 26.08
N SER A 370 8.64 12.19 25.02
CA SER A 370 7.55 11.29 24.65
C SER A 370 7.66 10.85 23.21
N LEU A 371 7.23 9.61 22.97
CA LEU A 371 7.08 9.05 21.64
C LEU A 371 5.67 9.33 21.10
N ILE A 372 5.59 9.51 19.81
CA ILE A 372 4.35 9.44 19.02
C ILE A 372 4.45 8.15 18.23
N VAL A 373 3.51 7.24 18.43
CA VAL A 373 3.49 5.93 17.77
C VAL A 373 2.21 5.73 17.01
N SER A 374 2.26 4.94 15.95
CA SER A 374 1.12 4.62 15.10
C SER A 374 0.94 3.12 14.94
N LYS A 375 -0.28 2.70 14.61
CA LYS A 375 -0.56 1.32 14.22
C LYS A 375 -0.37 1.16 12.71
N HIS A 376 -0.07 -0.06 12.27
CA HIS A 376 0.21 -0.35 10.85
C HIS A 376 -1.02 -0.31 9.94
N ASP A 377 -2.21 -0.66 10.43
CA ASP A 377 -3.46 -0.77 9.66
C ASP A 377 -4.41 0.41 9.82
N ASN A 378 -4.12 1.35 10.73
CA ASN A 378 -4.89 2.56 11.01
C ASN A 378 -6.40 2.32 11.29
N LYS A 379 -6.79 1.11 11.70
CA LYS A 379 -8.18 0.79 12.03
C LYS A 379 -8.37 0.75 13.54
N PHE A 380 -9.19 1.66 14.08
CA PHE A 380 -9.48 1.70 15.50
C PHE A 380 -10.33 0.51 15.97
N GLU A 381 -11.23 0.04 15.13
CA GLU A 381 -12.15 -1.07 15.42
C GLU A 381 -11.45 -2.40 15.67
N THR A 382 -10.32 -2.63 14.99
CA THR A 382 -9.54 -3.87 15.10
C THR A 382 -8.51 -3.86 16.21
N LEU A 383 -8.47 -2.80 17.06
CA LEU A 383 -7.53 -2.69 18.16
C LEU A 383 -7.77 -3.74 19.24
N SER A 384 -6.71 -4.43 19.66
CA SER A 384 -6.73 -5.27 20.85
C SER A 384 -7.02 -4.45 22.11
N LYS A 385 -7.35 -5.13 23.21
CA LYS A 385 -7.57 -4.48 24.51
C LYS A 385 -6.35 -3.64 24.95
N ASN A 386 -5.15 -4.17 24.76
CA ASN A 386 -3.89 -3.48 25.08
C ASN A 386 -3.63 -2.29 24.15
N GLN A 387 -3.89 -2.45 22.86
CA GLN A 387 -3.75 -1.35 21.89
C GLN A 387 -4.72 -0.21 22.20
N LYS A 388 -5.94 -0.48 22.63
CA LYS A 388 -6.90 0.55 23.06
C LYS A 388 -6.37 1.40 24.22
N ILE A 389 -5.51 0.85 25.08
CA ILE A 389 -4.86 1.62 26.15
C ILE A 389 -3.89 2.64 25.56
N LEU A 390 -3.09 2.25 24.54
CA LEU A 390 -2.14 3.15 23.88
C LEU A 390 -2.82 4.23 23.05
N PHE A 391 -3.91 3.87 22.37
CA PHE A 391 -4.58 4.71 21.37
C PHE A 391 -5.87 5.36 21.85
N LYS A 392 -6.02 5.59 23.16
CA LYS A 392 -7.23 6.15 23.81
C LYS A 392 -7.73 7.47 23.19
N ASN A 393 -6.84 8.28 22.65
CA ASN A 393 -7.15 9.59 22.10
C ASN A 393 -6.96 9.66 20.57
N ALA A 394 -6.91 8.52 19.90
CA ALA A 394 -6.77 8.47 18.47
C ALA A 394 -8.07 8.90 17.79
N ASN A 395 -7.95 9.75 16.76
CA ASN A 395 -9.06 10.04 15.87
C ASN A 395 -9.37 8.78 15.05
N GLU A 396 -10.65 8.56 14.71
CA GLU A 396 -11.11 7.43 13.91
C GLU A 396 -10.37 7.27 12.56
N LYS A 397 -9.74 8.35 12.06
CA LYS A 397 -9.02 8.38 10.77
C LYS A 397 -7.54 8.00 10.87
N GLU A 398 -6.90 8.23 12.02
CA GLU A 398 -5.48 7.95 12.22
C GLU A 398 -5.26 7.37 13.62
N VAL A 399 -4.83 6.12 13.71
CA VAL A 399 -4.53 5.48 14.98
C VAL A 399 -3.13 5.89 15.43
N ILE A 400 -3.04 7.07 16.03
CA ILE A 400 -1.80 7.68 16.53
C ILE A 400 -1.93 7.92 18.03
N ALA A 401 -1.01 7.36 18.81
CA ALA A 401 -0.87 7.66 20.23
C ALA A 401 0.15 8.79 20.42
N LYS A 402 -0.21 9.81 21.20
CA LYS A 402 0.64 10.97 21.50
C LYS A 402 1.09 10.93 22.96
N SER A 403 2.29 11.47 23.19
CA SER A 403 2.82 11.70 24.55
C SER A 403 3.00 10.43 25.40
N ILE A 404 3.48 9.36 24.81
CA ILE A 404 3.88 8.15 25.55
C ILE A 404 5.26 8.41 26.17
N GLY A 405 5.31 8.59 27.49
CA GLY A 405 6.55 8.82 28.23
C GLY A 405 7.46 7.58 28.22
N ILE A 406 8.70 7.73 27.75
CA ILE A 406 9.63 6.61 27.60
C ILE A 406 10.20 6.08 28.93
N GLN A 407 10.35 6.94 29.94
CA GLN A 407 10.97 6.55 31.24
C GLN A 407 10.18 5.48 32.01
N ASN A 408 8.90 5.35 31.73
CA ASN A 408 7.98 4.46 32.44
C ASN A 408 7.60 3.21 31.64
N LEU A 409 8.25 2.97 30.50
CA LEU A 409 8.02 1.77 29.71
C LEU A 409 8.61 0.55 30.42
N LYS A 410 7.83 -0.53 30.52
CA LYS A 410 8.29 -1.84 31.02
C LYS A 410 9.12 -2.57 29.94
N VAL A 411 8.64 -2.49 28.69
CA VAL A 411 9.32 -3.04 27.52
C VAL A 411 9.49 -1.90 26.52
N PHE A 412 10.70 -1.76 25.98
CA PHE A 412 11.02 -0.85 24.92
C PHE A 412 12.16 -1.42 24.08
N GLU A 413 11.81 -2.05 22.98
CA GLU A 413 12.73 -2.80 22.14
C GLU A 413 12.49 -2.46 20.68
N LYS A 414 13.53 -2.49 19.86
CA LYS A 414 13.43 -2.30 18.42
C LYS A 414 13.46 -3.65 17.70
N TYR A 415 12.66 -3.75 16.66
CA TYR A 415 12.58 -4.91 15.78
C TYR A 415 12.81 -4.54 14.33
N ILE A 416 13.19 -5.52 13.53
CA ILE A 416 13.38 -5.43 12.10
C ILE A 416 12.44 -6.42 11.45
N VAL A 417 11.81 -6.01 10.36
CA VAL A 417 10.97 -6.88 9.54
C VAL A 417 11.71 -7.19 8.24
N SER A 418 11.90 -8.47 7.95
CA SER A 418 12.49 -8.92 6.69
C SER A 418 11.52 -8.67 5.52
N ALA A 419 12.02 -8.76 4.29
CA ALA A 419 11.18 -8.66 3.07
C ALA A 419 10.12 -9.78 3.00
N LEU A 420 10.32 -10.88 3.71
CA LEU A 420 9.38 -12.01 3.81
C LEU A 420 8.41 -11.89 4.98
N GLY A 421 8.48 -10.78 5.76
CA GLY A 421 7.57 -10.53 6.88
C GLY A 421 8.05 -11.13 8.22
N GLU A 422 9.25 -11.71 8.28
CA GLU A 422 9.79 -12.22 9.52
C GLU A 422 10.21 -11.08 10.45
N VAL A 423 9.76 -11.14 11.70
CA VAL A 423 10.01 -10.12 12.71
C VAL A 423 11.11 -10.61 13.65
N THR A 424 12.25 -9.93 13.65
CA THR A 424 13.40 -10.27 14.48
C THR A 424 13.81 -9.10 15.37
N LYS A 425 14.24 -9.36 16.60
CA LYS A 425 14.76 -8.31 17.48
C LYS A 425 16.05 -7.73 16.90
N ALA A 426 16.11 -6.41 16.84
CA ALA A 426 17.29 -5.72 16.33
C ALA A 426 18.41 -5.74 17.40
N GLU A 427 19.59 -6.23 17.01
CA GLU A 427 20.78 -6.18 17.84
C GLU A 427 21.65 -4.98 17.43
N PHE A 428 21.88 -4.06 18.36
CA PHE A 428 22.76 -2.91 18.15
C PHE A 428 23.94 -2.97 19.10
N ARG A 429 25.14 -2.92 18.53
CA ARG A 429 26.38 -2.95 19.34
C ARG A 429 26.97 -1.55 19.53
N GLN A 430 26.74 -0.64 18.59
CA GLN A 430 27.31 0.69 18.60
C GLN A 430 26.35 1.74 18.00
N ARG A 431 26.46 2.95 18.54
CA ARG A 431 25.79 4.12 18.00
C ARG A 431 26.47 4.57 16.70
N GLU A 432 25.69 4.74 15.63
CA GLU A 432 26.22 5.22 14.35
C GLU A 432 26.65 6.68 14.43
N ASP A 433 27.88 6.98 13.99
CA ASP A 433 28.43 8.32 13.85
C ASP A 433 28.26 8.82 12.40
N PHE A 434 28.27 10.15 12.20
CA PHE A 434 28.15 10.82 10.90
C PHE A 434 29.51 11.11 10.22
N LYS A 435 30.60 10.69 10.83
CA LYS A 435 31.95 10.95 10.35
C LYS A 435 32.45 10.01 9.25
N LYS A 436 31.59 9.09 8.81
CA LYS A 436 31.92 8.18 7.69
C LYS A 436 31.71 8.81 6.34
#